data_aadffcf73999ed703d28ed3d4f6ac493
#
_entry.id   aadffcf73999ed703d28ed3d4f6ac493
#
_cell.length_a   1.000
_cell.length_b   1.000
_cell.length_c   1.000
_cell.angle_alpha   90.00
_cell.angle_beta   90.00
_cell.angle_gamma   90.00
#
_symmetry.space_group_name_H-M   'P 1'
#
loop_
_entity.id
_entity.type
_entity.pdbx_description
1 polymer ?
#
loop_
_entity_poly.entity_id
_entity_poly.type
_entity_poly.pdbx_seq_one_letter_code
_entity_poly.pdbx_strand_id
1 'polypeptide(L)'
;MAAAKDTPDELARTAASYGHAFVWYGRSDNPRVEVAGLHPATDNPIPYVLGHLVPVPAETGASYGDLDEQYVTAHYRVFLSEPDAKKVFAYIRHLQSMSLVWHAPTYNCQTFVGLIASYMGLKTPMPGIYPEDYVNELRKLNGGRKMAHLDLRG
;
A
#
# COMPACT_ATOMS: atom_id res chain seq x y z
N MET A 1 -28.25 -19.40 -16.20
CA MET A 1 -27.60 -18.09 -16.29
C MET A 1 -26.93 -17.80 -14.96
N ALA A 2 -25.60 -17.83 -14.91
CA ALA A 2 -24.89 -17.38 -13.74
C ALA A 2 -25.14 -15.88 -13.58
N ALA A 3 -25.62 -15.44 -12.42
CA ALA A 3 -25.68 -14.02 -12.09
C ALA A 3 -24.28 -13.44 -12.26
N ALA A 4 -24.16 -12.34 -13.00
CA ALA A 4 -22.90 -11.61 -13.07
C ALA A 4 -22.43 -11.33 -11.63
N LYS A 5 -21.18 -11.64 -11.34
CA LYS A 5 -20.58 -11.25 -10.07
C LYS A 5 -20.57 -9.72 -10.03
N ASP A 6 -21.44 -9.15 -9.20
CA ASP A 6 -21.51 -7.69 -9.02
C ASP A 6 -20.25 -7.15 -8.29
N THR A 7 -19.40 -8.03 -7.80
CA THR A 7 -18.19 -7.65 -7.07
C THR A 7 -16.98 -7.72 -7.98
N PRO A 8 -16.24 -6.62 -8.19
CA PRO A 8 -15.00 -6.64 -8.94
C PRO A 8 -14.00 -7.64 -8.36
N ASP A 9 -13.29 -8.34 -9.24
CA ASP A 9 -12.26 -9.29 -8.85
C ASP A 9 -10.90 -8.62 -8.58
N GLU A 10 -10.77 -7.35 -8.96
CA GLU A 10 -9.56 -6.58 -8.77
C GLU A 10 -9.56 -5.91 -7.40
N LEU A 11 -8.47 -5.96 -6.69
CA LEU A 11 -8.37 -5.34 -5.38
C LEU A 11 -6.99 -4.76 -5.09
N ALA A 12 -6.99 -3.79 -4.17
CA ALA A 12 -5.81 -3.33 -3.47
C ALA A 12 -6.04 -3.48 -1.96
N ARG A 13 -5.06 -3.99 -1.27
CA ARG A 13 -5.11 -4.21 0.18
C ARG A 13 -3.94 -3.50 0.83
N THR A 14 -4.24 -2.48 1.62
CA THR A 14 -3.24 -1.89 2.50
C THR A 14 -3.08 -2.76 3.74
N ALA A 15 -1.86 -3.03 4.13
CA ALA A 15 -1.57 -3.89 5.28
C ALA A 15 -0.38 -3.36 6.07
N ALA A 16 -0.26 -3.81 7.30
CA ALA A 16 0.87 -3.53 8.15
C ALA A 16 1.40 -4.82 8.80
N SER A 17 2.71 -4.93 8.89
CA SER A 17 3.39 -6.00 9.60
C SER A 17 4.74 -5.51 10.12
N TYR A 18 5.12 -5.90 11.35
CA TYR A 18 6.44 -5.59 11.91
C TYR A 18 6.89 -4.12 11.77
N GLY A 19 5.97 -3.18 11.98
CA GLY A 19 6.32 -1.76 11.86
C GLY A 19 6.49 -1.28 10.42
N HIS A 20 5.96 -2.00 9.45
CA HIS A 20 6.02 -1.67 8.03
C HIS A 20 4.61 -1.64 7.43
N ALA A 21 4.33 -0.68 6.55
CA ALA A 21 3.08 -0.59 5.80
C ALA A 21 3.36 -0.83 4.29
N PHE A 22 2.44 -1.52 3.64
CA PHE A 22 2.58 -1.92 2.24
C PHE A 22 1.22 -2.15 1.59
N VAL A 23 1.21 -2.36 0.28
CA VAL A 23 0.00 -2.64 -0.50
C VAL A 23 0.16 -3.97 -1.24
N TRP A 24 -0.81 -4.86 -1.08
CA TRP A 24 -1.02 -5.98 -2.00
C TRP A 24 -1.99 -5.54 -3.09
N TYR A 25 -1.72 -5.91 -4.33
CA TYR A 25 -2.62 -5.58 -5.43
C TYR A 25 -2.64 -6.68 -6.48
N GLY A 26 -3.78 -6.86 -7.12
CA GLY A 26 -4.00 -7.88 -8.13
C GLY A 26 -5.45 -8.36 -8.17
N ARG A 27 -5.67 -9.55 -8.70
CA ARG A 27 -6.99 -10.20 -8.72
C ARG A 27 -7.21 -10.97 -7.43
N SER A 28 -8.44 -10.90 -6.90
CA SER A 28 -8.81 -11.58 -5.67
C SER A 28 -8.71 -13.11 -5.74
N ASP A 29 -8.87 -13.67 -6.93
CA ASP A 29 -8.84 -15.11 -7.20
C ASP A 29 -7.46 -15.62 -7.64
N ASN A 30 -6.47 -14.74 -7.78
CA ASN A 30 -5.13 -15.09 -8.25
C ASN A 30 -4.17 -15.18 -7.06
N PRO A 31 -3.50 -16.33 -6.85
CA PRO A 31 -2.49 -16.45 -5.80
C PRO A 31 -1.24 -15.59 -6.05
N ARG A 32 -1.05 -15.09 -7.27
CA ARG A 32 0.07 -14.21 -7.63
C ARG A 32 -0.29 -12.76 -7.37
N VAL A 33 -0.36 -12.38 -6.11
CA VAL A 33 -0.48 -10.97 -5.73
C VAL A 33 0.88 -10.29 -5.83
N GLU A 34 0.87 -9.03 -6.23
CA GLU A 34 2.06 -8.19 -6.20
C GLU A 34 2.05 -7.34 -4.93
N VAL A 35 3.24 -7.05 -4.41
CA VAL A 35 3.43 -6.24 -3.21
C VAL A 35 4.22 -4.99 -3.56
N ALA A 36 3.74 -3.85 -3.09
CA ALA A 36 4.43 -2.58 -3.20
C ALA A 36 4.53 -1.92 -1.82
N GLY A 37 5.72 -1.55 -1.43
CA GLY A 37 5.99 -0.85 -0.18
C GLY A 37 7.36 -0.19 -0.28
N LEU A 38 7.59 0.85 0.50
CA LEU A 38 8.86 1.56 0.51
C LEU A 38 9.65 1.22 1.77
N HIS A 39 10.85 0.70 1.59
CA HIS A 39 11.77 0.35 2.67
C HIS A 39 13.22 0.55 2.23
N PRO A 40 14.17 0.65 3.18
CA PRO A 40 15.59 0.70 2.81
C PRO A 40 16.02 -0.55 2.00
N ALA A 41 16.91 -0.36 1.03
CA ALA A 41 17.33 -1.38 0.07
C ALA A 41 18.26 -2.46 0.66
N THR A 42 18.19 -2.71 1.96
CA THR A 42 19.06 -3.68 2.64
C THR A 42 18.47 -4.10 3.97
N ASP A 43 18.72 -5.33 4.38
CA ASP A 43 18.39 -5.84 5.72
C ASP A 43 19.39 -5.39 6.80
N ASN A 44 20.48 -4.73 6.40
CA ASN A 44 21.45 -4.18 7.34
C ASN A 44 20.82 -3.02 8.13
N PRO A 45 20.87 -3.05 9.48
CA PRO A 45 20.27 -1.99 10.29
C PRO A 45 20.94 -0.62 10.16
N ILE A 46 22.19 -0.55 9.70
CA ILE A 46 22.93 0.72 9.60
C ILE A 46 22.26 1.70 8.63
N PRO A 47 21.92 1.34 7.37
CA PRO A 47 21.17 2.23 6.50
C PRO A 47 19.78 2.56 7.03
N TYR A 48 19.12 1.65 7.73
CA TYR A 48 17.83 1.94 8.36
C TYR A 48 17.96 3.06 9.39
N VAL A 49 18.94 2.97 10.29
CA VAL A 49 19.21 4.02 11.28
C VAL A 49 19.62 5.33 10.61
N LEU A 50 20.51 5.25 9.61
CA LEU A 50 20.98 6.42 8.87
C LEU A 50 19.84 7.13 8.12
N GLY A 51 18.85 6.40 7.63
CA GLY A 51 17.67 6.94 6.94
C GLY A 51 16.78 7.82 7.81
N HIS A 52 16.96 7.82 9.14
CA HIS A 52 16.32 8.77 10.03
C HIS A 52 16.98 10.16 9.97
N LEU A 53 18.20 10.25 9.48
CA LEU A 53 18.97 11.50 9.37
C LEU A 53 19.08 11.98 7.93
N VAL A 54 19.35 11.05 6.98
CA VAL A 54 19.55 11.36 5.56
C VAL A 54 18.80 10.34 4.70
N PRO A 55 18.42 10.70 3.44
CA PRO A 55 17.85 9.71 2.52
C PRO A 55 18.84 8.59 2.21
N VAL A 56 18.35 7.37 2.16
CA VAL A 56 19.12 6.17 1.82
C VAL A 56 18.48 5.45 0.63
N PRO A 57 19.23 4.63 -0.14
CA PRO A 57 18.65 3.87 -1.24
C PRO A 57 17.47 3.02 -0.75
N ALA A 58 16.41 2.93 -1.57
CA ALA A 58 15.17 2.25 -1.24
C ALA A 58 14.84 1.13 -2.22
N GLU A 59 14.08 0.17 -1.74
CA GLU A 59 13.39 -0.85 -2.54
C GLU A 59 11.89 -0.67 -2.38
N THR A 60 11.13 -1.09 -3.39
CA THR A 60 9.67 -0.87 -3.45
C THR A 60 8.87 -2.16 -3.65
N GLY A 61 9.53 -3.31 -3.60
CA GLY A 61 8.88 -4.62 -3.63
C GLY A 61 8.53 -5.13 -2.25
N ALA A 62 8.33 -6.45 -2.14
CA ALA A 62 8.04 -7.10 -0.88
C ALA A 62 9.24 -7.03 0.08
N SER A 63 8.98 -6.73 1.33
CA SER A 63 9.92 -6.87 2.43
C SER A 63 9.69 -8.21 3.14
N TYR A 64 10.60 -8.57 4.05
CA TYR A 64 10.48 -9.81 4.80
C TYR A 64 9.12 -9.91 5.52
N GLY A 65 8.41 -10.99 5.29
CA GLY A 65 7.13 -11.27 5.94
C GLY A 65 5.90 -10.63 5.28
N ASP A 66 6.06 -9.76 4.27
CA ASP A 66 4.92 -9.06 3.63
C ASP A 66 3.94 -10.02 2.94
N LEU A 67 4.41 -11.17 2.49
CA LEU A 67 3.60 -12.20 1.84
C LEU A 67 3.02 -13.22 2.82
N ASP A 68 3.33 -13.13 4.09
CA ASP A 68 2.92 -14.08 5.11
C ASP A 68 1.83 -13.50 6.00
N GLU A 69 0.61 -14.02 5.87
CA GLU A 69 -0.57 -13.56 6.62
C GLU A 69 -0.40 -13.61 8.14
N GLN A 70 0.39 -14.53 8.65
CA GLN A 70 0.59 -14.64 10.11
C GLN A 70 1.24 -13.41 10.72
N TYR A 71 1.95 -12.60 9.91
CA TYR A 71 2.62 -11.39 10.38
C TYR A 71 1.80 -10.12 10.18
N VAL A 72 0.66 -10.20 9.50
CA VAL A 72 -0.20 -9.05 9.25
C VAL A 72 -0.95 -8.67 10.52
N THR A 73 -0.75 -7.45 11.00
CA THR A 73 -1.37 -6.93 12.23
C THR A 73 -2.57 -6.04 11.95
N ALA A 74 -2.66 -5.46 10.76
CA ALA A 74 -3.80 -4.66 10.31
C ALA A 74 -3.89 -4.73 8.79
N HIS A 75 -5.11 -4.62 8.25
CA HIS A 75 -5.32 -4.55 6.81
C HIS A 75 -6.62 -3.81 6.46
N TYR A 76 -6.63 -3.23 5.26
CA TYR A 76 -7.82 -2.64 4.66
C TYR A 76 -7.89 -2.98 3.18
N ARG A 77 -8.91 -3.71 2.78
CA ARG A 77 -9.11 -4.21 1.41
C ARG A 77 -10.18 -3.41 0.70
N VAL A 78 -9.86 -2.95 -0.51
CA VAL A 78 -10.83 -2.29 -1.39
C VAL A 78 -10.84 -3.00 -2.75
N PHE A 79 -12.03 -3.11 -3.34
CA PHE A 79 -12.23 -3.63 -4.68
C PHE A 79 -12.30 -2.46 -5.68
N LEU A 80 -11.84 -2.71 -6.88
CA LEU A 80 -11.75 -1.75 -7.97
C LEU A 80 -12.45 -2.31 -9.20
N SER A 81 -13.10 -1.46 -9.98
CA SER A 81 -13.50 -1.83 -11.33
C SER A 81 -12.27 -2.17 -12.16
N GLU A 82 -12.42 -2.98 -13.20
CA GLU A 82 -11.28 -3.34 -14.06
C GLU A 82 -10.58 -2.12 -14.67
N PRO A 83 -11.30 -1.11 -15.23
CA PRO A 83 -10.65 0.12 -15.73
C PRO A 83 -9.90 0.88 -14.65
N ASP A 84 -10.46 1.00 -13.45
CA ASP A 84 -9.80 1.69 -12.33
C ASP A 84 -8.59 0.92 -11.85
N ALA A 85 -8.68 -0.41 -11.76
CA ALA A 85 -7.56 -1.27 -11.37
C ALA A 85 -6.37 -1.11 -12.30
N LYS A 86 -6.60 -1.06 -13.61
CA LYS A 86 -5.51 -0.82 -14.59
C LYS A 86 -4.79 0.49 -14.31
N LYS A 87 -5.53 1.55 -14.01
CA LYS A 87 -4.95 2.86 -13.69
C LYS A 87 -4.19 2.84 -12.38
N VAL A 88 -4.76 2.23 -11.35
CA VAL A 88 -4.13 2.11 -10.02
C VAL A 88 -2.85 1.29 -10.11
N PHE A 89 -2.87 0.16 -10.78
CA PHE A 89 -1.69 -0.71 -10.89
C PHE A 89 -0.58 -0.04 -11.72
N ALA A 90 -0.94 0.68 -12.77
CA ALA A 90 0.02 1.49 -13.54
C ALA A 90 0.62 2.61 -12.68
N TYR A 91 -0.18 3.26 -11.85
CA TYR A 91 0.30 4.29 -10.91
C TYR A 91 1.26 3.69 -9.88
N ILE A 92 0.94 2.53 -9.32
CA ILE A 92 1.83 1.84 -8.35
C ILE A 92 3.19 1.56 -9.00
N ARG A 93 3.20 1.00 -10.20
CA ARG A 93 4.45 0.71 -10.93
C ARG A 93 5.25 1.97 -11.25
N HIS A 94 4.55 3.04 -11.65
CA HIS A 94 5.18 4.34 -11.87
C HIS A 94 5.80 4.88 -10.58
N LEU A 95 5.06 4.84 -9.47
CA LEU A 95 5.55 5.28 -8.17
C LEU A 95 6.76 4.46 -7.71
N GLN A 96 6.75 3.15 -7.95
CA GLN A 96 7.89 2.28 -7.66
C GLN A 96 9.14 2.72 -8.45
N SER A 97 8.97 3.06 -9.73
CA SER A 97 10.09 3.51 -10.57
C SER A 97 10.66 4.87 -10.15
N MET A 98 9.86 5.68 -9.46
CA MET A 98 10.25 7.01 -8.99
C MET A 98 10.77 7.03 -7.55
N SER A 99 10.55 5.94 -6.80
CA SER A 99 10.85 5.88 -5.36
C SER A 99 12.23 5.28 -5.13
N LEU A 100 13.26 6.11 -5.34
CA LEU A 100 14.67 5.68 -5.30
C LEU A 100 15.29 5.78 -3.91
N VAL A 101 14.66 6.50 -2.98
CA VAL A 101 15.21 6.73 -1.64
C VAL A 101 14.15 6.53 -0.55
N TRP A 102 14.60 6.13 0.63
CA TRP A 102 13.82 6.06 1.85
C TRP A 102 14.38 7.03 2.87
N HIS A 103 13.50 7.82 3.49
CA HIS A 103 13.86 8.78 4.52
C HIS A 103 12.74 8.81 5.57
N ALA A 104 13.04 8.37 6.79
CA ALA A 104 12.03 8.18 7.82
C ALA A 104 11.13 9.40 8.06
N PRO A 105 11.66 10.65 8.16
CA PRO A 105 10.79 11.80 8.41
C PRO A 105 9.95 12.25 7.23
N THR A 106 10.37 12.04 5.96
CA THR A 106 9.75 12.71 4.81
C THR A 106 9.20 11.77 3.74
N TYR A 107 9.85 10.64 3.48
CA TYR A 107 9.43 9.69 2.46
C TYR A 107 9.67 8.26 2.92
N ASN A 108 8.67 7.70 3.57
CA ASN A 108 8.70 6.39 4.23
C ASN A 108 7.56 5.50 3.71
N CYS A 109 7.38 4.33 4.33
CA CYS A 109 6.33 3.39 3.92
C CYS A 109 4.92 4.00 3.99
N GLN A 110 4.62 4.85 4.96
CA GLN A 110 3.31 5.47 5.09
C GLN A 110 3.05 6.53 4.01
N THR A 111 4.03 7.35 3.67
CA THR A 111 3.90 8.31 2.57
C THR A 111 3.69 7.61 1.24
N PHE A 112 4.40 6.51 1.01
CA PHE A 112 4.25 5.68 -0.18
C PHE A 112 2.85 5.06 -0.27
N VAL A 113 2.39 4.38 0.79
CA VAL A 113 1.05 3.79 0.86
C VAL A 113 -0.04 4.87 0.74
N GLY A 114 0.16 6.01 1.39
CA GLY A 114 -0.76 7.15 1.35
C GLY A 114 -0.96 7.71 -0.05
N LEU A 115 0.10 7.81 -0.85
CA LEU A 115 0.00 8.24 -2.25
C LEU A 115 -0.87 7.28 -3.06
N ILE A 116 -0.70 5.98 -2.87
CA ILE A 116 -1.49 4.96 -3.57
C ILE A 116 -2.96 5.05 -3.12
N ALA A 117 -3.21 5.10 -1.82
CA ALA A 117 -4.57 5.19 -1.27
C ALA A 117 -5.27 6.47 -1.75
N SER A 118 -4.58 7.60 -1.74
CA SER A 118 -5.12 8.86 -2.25
C SER A 118 -5.45 8.78 -3.74
N TYR A 119 -4.60 8.12 -4.52
CA TYR A 119 -4.88 7.91 -5.95
C TYR A 119 -6.16 7.10 -6.17
N MET A 120 -6.46 6.14 -5.29
CA MET A 120 -7.70 5.35 -5.32
C MET A 120 -8.93 6.14 -4.87
N GLY A 121 -8.81 7.41 -4.51
CA GLY A 121 -9.91 8.24 -4.01
C GLY A 121 -10.19 8.07 -2.53
N LEU A 122 -9.29 7.46 -1.78
CA LEU A 122 -9.44 7.29 -0.34
C LEU A 122 -8.90 8.51 0.42
N LYS A 123 -9.53 8.82 1.55
CA LYS A 123 -9.00 9.78 2.53
C LYS A 123 -7.84 9.11 3.27
N THR A 124 -6.76 9.85 3.49
CA THR A 124 -5.54 9.30 4.11
C THR A 124 -5.26 10.00 5.44
N PRO A 125 -4.77 9.25 6.45
CA PRO A 125 -4.33 9.86 7.70
C PRO A 125 -3.00 10.60 7.53
N MET A 126 -2.65 11.39 8.53
CA MET A 126 -1.32 12.00 8.59
C MET A 126 -0.26 10.91 8.80
N PRO A 127 0.83 10.92 8.03
CA PRO A 127 1.94 9.98 8.27
C PRO A 127 2.68 10.32 9.57
N GLY A 128 3.47 9.37 10.07
CA GLY A 128 4.26 9.55 11.28
C GLY A 128 3.70 8.84 12.50
N ILE A 129 2.60 8.11 12.35
CA ILE A 129 2.05 7.24 13.39
C ILE A 129 2.54 5.79 13.19
N TYR A 130 2.26 4.91 14.12
CA TYR A 130 2.63 3.50 14.01
C TYR A 130 1.92 2.86 12.78
N PRO A 131 2.60 2.04 11.97
CA PRO A 131 2.02 1.50 10.73
C PRO A 131 0.69 0.77 10.90
N GLU A 132 0.52 -0.02 11.97
CA GLU A 132 -0.75 -0.66 12.28
C GLU A 132 -1.86 0.37 12.48
N ASP A 133 -1.57 1.43 13.24
CA ASP A 133 -2.52 2.52 13.48
C ASP A 133 -2.83 3.27 12.20
N TYR A 134 -1.85 3.45 11.33
CA TYR A 134 -2.04 4.09 10.03
C TYR A 134 -3.07 3.33 9.17
N VAL A 135 -2.92 2.01 9.06
CA VAL A 135 -3.84 1.18 8.28
C VAL A 135 -5.24 1.17 8.89
N ASN A 136 -5.34 1.06 10.22
CA ASN A 136 -6.62 1.10 10.93
C ASN A 136 -7.31 2.47 10.79
N GLU A 137 -6.56 3.56 10.86
CA GLU A 137 -7.09 4.91 10.67
C GLU A 137 -7.52 5.17 9.23
N LEU A 138 -6.76 4.65 8.26
CA LEU A 138 -7.14 4.70 6.83
C LEU A 138 -8.53 4.07 6.62
N ARG A 139 -8.75 2.88 7.17
CA ARG A 139 -10.04 2.21 7.10
C ARG A 139 -11.15 3.04 7.75
N LYS A 140 -10.89 3.56 8.94
CA LYS A 140 -11.85 4.34 9.73
C LYS A 140 -12.25 5.63 9.02
N LEU A 141 -11.28 6.37 8.46
CA LEU A 141 -11.53 7.61 7.71
C LEU A 141 -12.43 7.40 6.49
N ASN A 142 -12.43 6.19 5.93
CA ASN A 142 -13.22 5.84 4.76
C ASN A 142 -14.49 5.06 5.11
N GLY A 143 -14.85 4.98 6.40
CA GLY A 143 -16.03 4.26 6.86
C GLY A 143 -16.00 2.76 6.60
N GLY A 144 -14.81 2.18 6.40
CA GLY A 144 -14.64 0.76 6.09
C GLY A 144 -15.23 0.34 4.75
N ARG A 145 -15.47 1.26 3.82
CA ARG A 145 -16.07 0.93 2.52
C ARG A 145 -15.22 -0.08 1.75
N LYS A 146 -15.89 -0.99 1.03
CA LYS A 146 -15.26 -2.09 0.30
C LYS A 146 -14.90 -1.75 -1.14
N MET A 147 -15.35 -0.60 -1.65
CA MET A 147 -15.13 -0.17 -3.03
C MET A 147 -14.37 1.15 -3.05
N ALA A 148 -13.46 1.29 -4.00
CA ALA A 148 -12.77 2.54 -4.28
C ALA A 148 -13.03 2.95 -5.74
N HIS A 149 -13.17 4.26 -5.99
CA HIS A 149 -13.43 4.82 -7.30
C HIS A 149 -12.55 6.04 -7.56
N LEU A 150 -11.88 6.06 -8.70
CA LEU A 150 -11.02 7.18 -9.07
C LEU A 150 -11.82 8.48 -9.33
N ASP A 151 -13.08 8.37 -9.73
CA ASP A 151 -13.94 9.52 -9.99
C ASP A 151 -14.17 10.40 -8.75
N LEU A 152 -13.94 9.86 -7.56
CA LEU A 152 -14.03 10.63 -6.32
C LEU A 152 -12.92 11.66 -6.15
N ARG A 153 -11.97 11.67 -7.05
CA ARG A 153 -10.85 12.61 -7.03
C ARG A 153 -11.16 13.94 -7.70
N GLY A 154 -12.33 14.08 -8.21
CA GLY A 154 -12.79 15.25 -8.98
C GLY A 154 -12.08 16.56 -8.74
#